data_c490d4e3d8ec4c514084ee0b98cbc457
#
_entry.id   c490d4e3d8ec4c514084ee0b98cbc457
#
_cell.length_a   1.000
_cell.length_b   1.000
_cell.length_c   1.000
_cell.angle_alpha   90.00
_cell.angle_beta   90.00
_cell.angle_gamma   90.00
#
_symmetry.space_group_name_H-M   'P 1'
#
loop_
_entity.id
_entity.type
_entity.pdbx_description
1 polymer ?
#
loop_
_entity_poly.entity_id
_entity_poly.type
_entity_poly.pdbx_seq_one_letter_code
_entity_poly.pdbx_strand_id
1 'polypeptide(L)'
;SAASDVYKRQSIKGEVSNCKYHTSGHIYFTLKDSGGTIAVVMFASYASKLDIKLENGMSVVVDGRIDIYERDGRYQLYAVNITESGMGDLYKKFEQLKQQYDDMGYFDSSYKRPIPRFARKIGIVTASTGAAIHDIMNISHRRNPYVSLYLYPALVQGEYAKYSIAKGIAVLDKFGVDCIIVGRGGGSLEDLWAFNEPEVIEAVFSCCLLYTSPSPRDTERSR
;
A
#
# COMPACT_ATOMS: atom_id res chain seq x y z
N SER A 1 29.48 -15.05 -29.24
CA SER A 1 29.16 -13.94 -30.12
C SER A 1 28.12 -13.05 -29.44
N ALA A 2 28.38 -11.75 -29.37
CA ALA A 2 27.61 -10.77 -28.61
C ALA A 2 26.12 -10.63 -28.99
N ALA A 3 25.66 -11.19 -30.08
CA ALA A 3 24.27 -11.16 -30.53
C ALA A 3 23.35 -12.16 -29.79
N SER A 4 23.92 -13.19 -29.12
CA SER A 4 23.12 -14.21 -28.43
C SER A 4 22.76 -13.83 -26.98
N ASP A 5 23.38 -12.79 -26.43
CA ASP A 5 23.18 -12.38 -25.04
C ASP A 5 22.08 -11.33 -24.86
N VAL A 6 21.65 -10.66 -25.93
CA VAL A 6 20.64 -9.57 -25.88
C VAL A 6 19.21 -10.10 -25.65
N TYR A 7 18.93 -11.36 -25.97
CA TYR A 7 17.61 -12.00 -25.79
C TYR A 7 17.47 -12.80 -24.49
N LYS A 8 18.44 -12.74 -23.60
CA LYS A 8 18.50 -13.65 -22.42
C LYS A 8 17.72 -13.21 -21.20
N ARG A 9 17.30 -11.95 -21.11
CA ARG A 9 16.47 -11.48 -19.98
C ARG A 9 15.27 -10.69 -20.54
N GLN A 10 14.10 -11.12 -20.15
CA GLN A 10 12.83 -10.46 -20.49
C GLN A 10 12.10 -10.13 -19.19
N SER A 11 11.40 -9.00 -19.19
CA SER A 11 10.46 -8.63 -18.13
C SER A 11 9.05 -8.86 -18.65
N ILE A 12 8.32 -9.74 -18.02
CA ILE A 12 6.96 -10.11 -18.42
C ILE A 12 6.00 -9.74 -17.30
N LYS A 13 5.00 -8.92 -17.63
CA LYS A 13 3.93 -8.53 -16.72
C LYS A 13 2.76 -9.50 -16.85
N GLY A 14 2.15 -9.85 -15.72
CA GLY A 14 0.94 -10.68 -15.71
C GLY A 14 0.42 -10.92 -14.30
N GLU A 15 -0.68 -11.68 -14.23
CA GLU A 15 -1.30 -12.10 -12.98
C GLU A 15 -0.83 -13.48 -12.58
N VAL A 16 -0.51 -13.67 -11.31
CA VAL A 16 -0.09 -14.96 -10.73
C VAL A 16 -1.30 -15.87 -10.59
N SER A 17 -1.18 -17.09 -11.05
CA SER A 17 -2.16 -18.16 -10.83
C SER A 17 -1.50 -19.49 -10.57
N ASN A 18 -2.18 -20.41 -9.88
CA ASN A 18 -1.67 -21.75 -9.53
C ASN A 18 -0.31 -21.72 -8.79
N CYS A 19 -0.10 -20.73 -7.91
CA CYS A 19 1.14 -20.59 -7.17
C CYS A 19 1.32 -21.73 -6.16
N LYS A 20 2.49 -22.38 -6.22
CA LYS A 20 2.87 -23.50 -5.35
C LYS A 20 4.30 -23.33 -4.87
N TYR A 21 4.46 -23.33 -3.56
CA TYR A 21 5.77 -23.40 -2.89
C TYR A 21 6.13 -24.86 -2.69
N HIS A 22 7.20 -25.31 -3.33
CA HIS A 22 7.67 -26.68 -3.22
C HIS A 22 8.60 -26.86 -2.03
N THR A 23 8.64 -28.07 -1.44
CA THR A 23 9.50 -28.40 -0.28
C THR A 23 10.99 -28.20 -0.56
N SER A 24 11.41 -28.27 -1.84
CA SER A 24 12.78 -27.96 -2.29
C SER A 24 13.12 -26.46 -2.30
N GLY A 25 12.18 -25.59 -1.92
CA GLY A 25 12.35 -24.13 -1.94
C GLY A 25 12.10 -23.48 -3.30
N HIS A 26 11.74 -24.25 -4.33
CA HIS A 26 11.34 -23.68 -5.62
C HIS A 26 9.90 -23.17 -5.59
N ILE A 27 9.63 -22.12 -6.38
CA ILE A 27 8.27 -21.59 -6.56
C ILE A 27 7.83 -21.89 -8.00
N TYR A 28 6.66 -22.48 -8.14
CA TYR A 28 6.02 -22.77 -9.42
C TYR A 28 4.70 -22.02 -9.50
N PHE A 29 4.46 -21.32 -10.61
CA PHE A 29 3.20 -20.65 -10.85
C PHE A 29 2.95 -20.46 -12.35
N THR A 30 1.75 -20.01 -12.69
CA THR A 30 1.39 -19.62 -14.05
C THR A 30 1.23 -18.12 -14.08
N LEU A 31 1.88 -17.44 -15.00
CA LEU A 31 1.68 -16.04 -15.29
C LEU A 31 0.66 -15.90 -16.40
N LYS A 32 -0.41 -15.12 -16.18
CA LYS A 32 -1.51 -14.88 -17.10
C LYS A 32 -1.57 -13.43 -17.53
N ASP A 33 -1.90 -13.18 -18.78
CA ASP A 33 -2.33 -11.88 -19.30
C ASP A 33 -3.54 -12.02 -20.22
N SER A 34 -3.95 -10.95 -20.91
CA SER A 34 -5.04 -10.96 -21.88
C SER A 34 -4.74 -11.79 -23.14
N GLY A 35 -3.47 -12.08 -23.42
CA GLY A 35 -3.01 -12.79 -24.62
C GLY A 35 -2.71 -14.26 -24.38
N GLY A 36 -2.51 -14.70 -23.13
CA GLY A 36 -2.16 -16.08 -22.86
C GLY A 36 -1.65 -16.38 -21.46
N THR A 37 -1.03 -17.55 -21.36
CA THR A 37 -0.45 -18.03 -20.10
C THR A 37 0.92 -18.64 -20.34
N ILE A 38 1.85 -18.43 -19.41
CA ILE A 38 3.17 -19.07 -19.41
C ILE A 38 3.46 -19.69 -18.04
N ALA A 39 4.00 -20.91 -18.03
CA ALA A 39 4.49 -21.52 -16.81
C ALA A 39 5.77 -20.85 -16.35
N VAL A 40 5.86 -20.58 -15.05
CA VAL A 40 7.00 -19.91 -14.43
C VAL A 40 7.61 -20.80 -13.35
N VAL A 41 8.93 -20.87 -13.34
CA VAL A 41 9.71 -21.53 -12.29
C VAL A 41 10.72 -20.54 -11.72
N MET A 42 10.74 -20.40 -10.41
CA MET A 42 11.78 -19.68 -9.69
C MET A 42 12.54 -20.65 -8.81
N PHE A 43 13.84 -20.77 -9.04
CA PHE A 43 14.69 -21.67 -8.26
C PHE A 43 14.93 -21.15 -6.85
N ALA A 44 15.17 -22.05 -5.90
CA ALA A 44 15.35 -21.74 -4.47
C ALA A 44 16.40 -20.66 -4.20
N SER A 45 17.48 -20.60 -4.98
CA SER A 45 18.54 -19.59 -4.87
C SER A 45 18.05 -18.15 -5.13
N TYR A 46 17.03 -17.99 -5.94
CA TYR A 46 16.36 -16.71 -6.21
C TYR A 46 15.16 -16.51 -5.28
N ALA A 47 14.38 -17.56 -5.06
CA ALA A 47 13.20 -17.53 -4.20
C ALA A 47 13.54 -17.13 -2.75
N SER A 48 14.70 -17.54 -2.24
CA SER A 48 15.18 -17.15 -0.90
C SER A 48 15.51 -15.66 -0.73
N LYS A 49 15.64 -14.93 -1.84
CA LYS A 49 15.93 -13.48 -1.87
C LYS A 49 14.71 -12.64 -2.20
N LEU A 50 13.55 -13.29 -2.37
CA LEU A 50 12.32 -12.62 -2.72
C LEU A 50 11.70 -12.00 -1.45
N ASP A 51 11.51 -10.67 -1.48
CA ASP A 51 10.97 -9.92 -0.34
C ASP A 51 9.43 -9.98 -0.26
N ILE A 52 8.77 -10.55 -1.30
CA ILE A 52 7.32 -10.66 -1.38
C ILE A 52 6.87 -12.11 -1.35
N LYS A 53 5.74 -12.38 -0.71
CA LYS A 53 5.08 -13.68 -0.76
C LYS A 53 4.09 -13.67 -1.93
N LEU A 54 4.32 -14.52 -2.93
CA LEU A 54 3.43 -14.63 -4.09
C LEU A 54 2.12 -15.31 -3.71
N GLU A 55 1.02 -14.70 -4.12
CA GLU A 55 -0.33 -15.23 -3.95
C GLU A 55 -1.09 -15.18 -5.28
N ASN A 56 -2.07 -16.06 -5.44
CA ASN A 56 -2.90 -16.07 -6.65
C ASN A 56 -3.68 -14.76 -6.76
N GLY A 57 -3.74 -14.20 -7.97
CA GLY A 57 -4.39 -12.93 -8.25
C GLY A 57 -3.46 -11.71 -8.19
N MET A 58 -2.21 -11.87 -7.69
CA MET A 58 -1.24 -10.76 -7.69
C MET A 58 -0.80 -10.41 -9.10
N SER A 59 -0.79 -9.11 -9.41
CA SER A 59 -0.18 -8.60 -10.64
C SER A 59 1.31 -8.37 -10.43
N VAL A 60 2.16 -9.04 -11.20
CA VAL A 60 3.62 -9.00 -11.04
C VAL A 60 4.34 -8.74 -12.35
N VAL A 61 5.56 -8.24 -12.24
CA VAL A 61 6.55 -8.23 -13.32
C VAL A 61 7.62 -9.27 -12.98
N VAL A 62 7.79 -10.23 -13.86
CA VAL A 62 8.76 -11.33 -13.73
C VAL A 62 9.92 -11.07 -14.67
N ASP A 63 11.10 -10.90 -14.10
CA ASP A 63 12.35 -10.84 -14.85
C ASP A 63 12.95 -12.24 -14.95
N GLY A 64 13.21 -12.68 -16.17
CA GLY A 64 13.72 -14.00 -16.38
C GLY A 64 14.10 -14.28 -17.83
N ARG A 65 14.34 -15.54 -18.12
CA ARG A 65 14.55 -16.01 -19.48
C ARG A 65 13.49 -17.04 -19.86
N ILE A 66 13.01 -16.98 -21.08
CA ILE A 66 12.16 -18.03 -21.65
C ILE A 66 13.06 -19.09 -22.25
N ASP A 67 12.75 -20.35 -21.93
CA ASP A 67 13.45 -21.51 -22.49
C ASP A 67 12.43 -22.62 -22.73
N ILE A 68 12.81 -23.62 -23.55
CA ILE A 68 11.99 -24.78 -23.82
C ILE A 68 12.30 -25.82 -22.75
N TYR A 69 11.25 -26.27 -22.04
CA TYR A 69 11.40 -27.44 -21.16
C TYR A 69 11.44 -28.71 -21.99
N GLU A 70 12.62 -29.31 -22.10
CA GLU A 70 12.92 -30.41 -23.04
C GLU A 70 12.01 -31.64 -22.89
N ARG A 71 11.50 -31.91 -21.67
CA ARG A 71 10.65 -33.11 -21.43
C ARG A 71 9.26 -32.98 -22.06
N ASP A 72 8.70 -31.77 -22.09
CA ASP A 72 7.31 -31.54 -22.55
C ASP A 72 7.25 -30.67 -23.81
N GLY A 73 8.37 -30.13 -24.28
CA GLY A 73 8.44 -29.23 -25.43
C GLY A 73 7.71 -27.91 -25.24
N ARG A 74 7.44 -27.51 -23.99
CA ARG A 74 6.68 -26.28 -23.67
C ARG A 74 7.61 -25.13 -23.31
N TYR A 75 7.21 -23.92 -23.67
CA TYR A 75 7.89 -22.72 -23.21
C TYR A 75 7.66 -22.54 -21.70
N GLN A 76 8.74 -22.21 -20.99
CA GLN A 76 8.74 -21.95 -19.56
C GLN A 76 9.57 -20.70 -19.27
N LEU A 77 9.11 -19.84 -18.37
CA LEU A 77 9.85 -18.69 -17.89
C LEU A 77 10.61 -19.07 -16.62
N TYR A 78 11.93 -18.96 -16.68
CA TYR A 78 12.82 -19.15 -15.54
C TYR A 78 13.06 -17.80 -14.87
N ALA A 79 12.34 -17.56 -13.77
CA ALA A 79 12.35 -16.30 -13.04
C ALA A 79 13.65 -16.12 -12.23
N VAL A 80 14.23 -14.93 -12.34
CA VAL A 80 15.40 -14.48 -11.56
C VAL A 80 14.98 -13.47 -10.51
N ASN A 81 13.98 -12.60 -10.85
CA ASN A 81 13.44 -11.62 -9.97
C ASN A 81 11.93 -11.48 -10.23
N ILE A 82 11.17 -11.12 -9.19
CA ILE A 82 9.74 -10.86 -9.29
C ILE A 82 9.44 -9.62 -8.46
N THR A 83 8.76 -8.66 -9.08
CA THR A 83 8.31 -7.43 -8.42
C THR A 83 6.81 -7.27 -8.61
N GLU A 84 6.13 -6.72 -7.61
CA GLU A 84 4.71 -6.40 -7.74
C GLU A 84 4.51 -5.32 -8.79
N SER A 85 3.59 -5.56 -9.72
CA SER A 85 3.31 -4.63 -10.82
C SER A 85 2.61 -3.40 -10.29
N GLY A 86 3.12 -2.22 -10.65
CA GLY A 86 2.56 -0.94 -10.20
C GLY A 86 3.31 -0.31 -9.02
N MET A 87 3.99 -1.10 -8.18
CA MET A 87 4.75 -0.55 -7.03
C MET A 87 5.83 0.45 -7.46
N GLY A 88 6.56 0.16 -8.52
CA GLY A 88 7.62 1.07 -9.00
C GLY A 88 7.09 2.41 -9.50
N ASP A 89 5.95 2.42 -10.17
CA ASP A 89 5.32 3.64 -10.69
C ASP A 89 4.63 4.44 -9.57
N LEU A 90 3.97 3.75 -8.64
CA LEU A 90 3.39 4.38 -7.45
C LEU A 90 4.47 4.97 -6.54
N TYR A 91 5.60 4.27 -6.36
CA TYR A 91 6.72 4.78 -5.58
C TYR A 91 7.34 6.04 -6.23
N LYS A 92 7.56 6.04 -7.56
CA LYS A 92 8.02 7.23 -8.26
C LYS A 92 7.05 8.40 -8.11
N LYS A 93 5.74 8.14 -8.28
CA LYS A 93 4.70 9.15 -8.08
C LYS A 93 4.70 9.68 -6.65
N PHE A 94 4.89 8.81 -5.65
CA PHE A 94 5.01 9.21 -4.25
C PHE A 94 6.21 10.13 -4.02
N GLU A 95 7.40 9.78 -4.52
CA GLU A 95 8.60 10.61 -4.38
C GLU A 95 8.44 11.95 -5.10
N GLN A 96 7.83 11.98 -6.27
CA GLN A 96 7.54 13.22 -7.00
C GLN A 96 6.58 14.12 -6.21
N LEU A 97 5.48 13.58 -5.69
CA LEU A 97 4.54 14.34 -4.88
C LEU A 97 5.20 14.85 -3.59
N LYS A 98 5.96 13.99 -2.91
CA LYS A 98 6.69 14.36 -1.70
C LYS A 98 7.63 15.52 -1.96
N GLN A 99 8.44 15.46 -3.04
CA GLN A 99 9.34 16.55 -3.40
C GLN A 99 8.58 17.83 -3.72
N GLN A 100 7.49 17.73 -4.50
CA GLN A 100 6.65 18.89 -4.84
C GLN A 100 6.11 19.59 -3.59
N TYR A 101 5.55 18.85 -2.63
CA TYR A 101 5.01 19.43 -1.40
C TYR A 101 6.09 19.89 -0.42
N ASP A 102 7.30 19.29 -0.46
CA ASP A 102 8.46 19.78 0.28
C ASP A 102 8.94 21.13 -0.25
N ASP A 103 9.06 21.27 -1.57
CA ASP A 103 9.42 22.53 -2.23
C ASP A 103 8.38 23.63 -1.96
N MET A 104 7.10 23.28 -1.79
CA MET A 104 6.02 24.19 -1.39
C MET A 104 6.02 24.50 0.14
N GLY A 105 6.91 23.89 0.93
CA GLY A 105 7.05 24.12 2.36
C GLY A 105 6.00 23.42 3.24
N TYR A 106 5.23 22.47 2.71
CA TYR A 106 4.16 21.80 3.47
C TYR A 106 4.68 20.99 4.67
N PHE A 107 5.96 20.58 4.65
CA PHE A 107 6.57 19.82 5.74
C PHE A 107 7.32 20.67 6.75
N ASP A 108 7.29 21.99 6.61
CA ASP A 108 7.96 22.90 7.57
C ASP A 108 7.44 22.67 8.99
N SER A 109 8.36 22.67 9.93
CA SER A 109 8.06 22.46 11.34
C SER A 109 7.15 23.53 11.95
N SER A 110 7.11 24.73 11.35
CA SER A 110 6.24 25.84 11.79
C SER A 110 4.74 25.53 11.65
N TYR A 111 4.38 24.63 10.72
CA TYR A 111 2.99 24.19 10.53
C TYR A 111 2.61 23.02 11.44
N LYS A 112 3.59 22.35 12.08
CA LYS A 112 3.32 21.20 12.94
C LYS A 112 2.77 21.65 14.29
N ARG A 113 1.61 21.11 14.64
CA ARG A 113 0.97 21.42 15.93
C ARG A 113 1.30 20.35 16.97
N PRO A 114 1.44 20.73 18.25
CA PRO A 114 1.68 19.77 19.31
C PRO A 114 0.43 18.89 19.52
N ILE A 115 0.66 17.62 19.84
CA ILE A 115 -0.42 16.70 20.20
C ILE A 115 -1.10 17.21 21.47
N PRO A 116 -2.44 17.35 21.52
CA PRO A 116 -3.13 17.79 22.71
C PRO A 116 -2.90 16.79 23.85
N ARG A 117 -2.39 17.28 24.97
CA ARG A 117 -2.08 16.44 26.14
C ARG A 117 -3.32 15.72 26.71
N PHE A 118 -4.48 16.36 26.59
CA PHE A 118 -5.78 15.84 27.05
C PHE A 118 -6.86 16.08 25.99
N ALA A 119 -6.89 15.20 24.97
CA ALA A 119 -7.98 15.19 24.01
C ALA A 119 -9.23 14.61 24.66
N ARG A 120 -10.37 15.30 24.54
CA ARG A 120 -11.69 14.86 24.98
C ARG A 120 -12.58 14.45 23.82
N LYS A 121 -12.40 15.08 22.67
CA LYS A 121 -13.16 14.83 21.45
C LYS A 121 -12.18 14.42 20.35
N ILE A 122 -12.27 13.19 19.89
CA ILE A 122 -11.43 12.67 18.80
C ILE A 122 -12.32 12.40 17.59
N GLY A 123 -12.01 13.07 16.48
CA GLY A 123 -12.59 12.79 15.18
C GLY A 123 -11.93 11.57 14.54
N ILE A 124 -12.71 10.76 13.84
CA ILE A 124 -12.22 9.58 13.14
C ILE A 124 -12.77 9.60 11.72
N VAL A 125 -11.90 9.59 10.73
CA VAL A 125 -12.25 9.46 9.30
C VAL A 125 -11.82 8.08 8.83
N THR A 126 -12.76 7.15 8.75
CA THR A 126 -12.52 5.77 8.31
C THR A 126 -13.82 5.13 7.83
N ALA A 127 -13.74 3.90 7.32
CA ALA A 127 -14.95 3.13 6.99
C ALA A 127 -15.77 2.83 8.26
N SER A 128 -17.10 2.87 8.13
CA SER A 128 -18.02 2.60 9.25
C SER A 128 -17.99 1.14 9.73
N THR A 129 -17.58 0.24 8.83
CA THR A 129 -17.51 -1.20 9.08
C THR A 129 -16.12 -1.69 8.74
N GLY A 130 -15.27 -1.93 9.73
CA GLY A 130 -13.91 -2.39 9.47
C GLY A 130 -13.14 -2.62 10.76
N ALA A 131 -12.04 -3.35 10.69
CA ALA A 131 -11.19 -3.62 11.83
C ALA A 131 -10.68 -2.32 12.48
N ALA A 132 -10.28 -1.33 11.66
CA ALA A 132 -9.70 -0.09 12.15
C ALA A 132 -10.58 0.66 13.15
N ILE A 133 -11.88 0.82 12.87
CA ILE A 133 -12.78 1.53 13.80
C ILE A 133 -12.97 0.75 15.09
N HIS A 134 -13.10 -0.58 15.01
CA HIS A 134 -13.22 -1.43 16.20
C HIS A 134 -11.96 -1.38 17.06
N ASP A 135 -10.78 -1.40 16.46
CA ASP A 135 -9.51 -1.29 17.18
C ASP A 135 -9.38 0.06 17.88
N ILE A 136 -9.69 1.16 17.17
CA ILE A 136 -9.67 2.51 17.76
C ILE A 136 -10.63 2.59 18.95
N MET A 137 -11.86 2.10 18.81
CA MET A 137 -12.86 2.10 19.90
C MET A 137 -12.38 1.28 21.09
N ASN A 138 -11.90 0.06 20.86
CA ASN A 138 -11.44 -0.83 21.92
C ASN A 138 -10.24 -0.26 22.68
N ILE A 139 -9.25 0.29 21.94
CA ILE A 139 -8.06 0.89 22.54
C ILE A 139 -8.43 2.16 23.30
N SER A 140 -9.27 3.01 22.75
CA SER A 140 -9.71 4.25 23.39
C SER A 140 -10.47 3.95 24.69
N HIS A 141 -11.46 3.06 24.64
CA HIS A 141 -12.23 2.68 25.82
C HIS A 141 -11.35 2.08 26.94
N ARG A 142 -10.40 1.24 26.57
CA ARG A 142 -9.49 0.62 27.53
C ARG A 142 -8.54 1.61 28.18
N ARG A 143 -8.04 2.61 27.40
CA ARG A 143 -7.04 3.56 27.89
C ARG A 143 -7.63 4.81 28.54
N ASN A 144 -8.72 5.32 27.98
CA ASN A 144 -9.39 6.51 28.47
C ASN A 144 -10.89 6.47 28.12
N PRO A 145 -11.75 5.95 29.01
CA PRO A 145 -13.19 5.83 28.73
C PRO A 145 -13.92 7.19 28.68
N TYR A 146 -13.27 8.27 29.06
CA TYR A 146 -13.85 9.63 29.06
C TYR A 146 -13.69 10.37 27.72
N VAL A 147 -13.05 9.75 26.73
CA VAL A 147 -12.91 10.32 25.38
C VAL A 147 -14.17 10.06 24.56
N SER A 148 -14.70 11.12 23.95
CA SER A 148 -15.78 11.01 22.97
C SER A 148 -15.20 10.81 21.57
N LEU A 149 -15.63 9.76 20.88
CA LEU A 149 -15.22 9.45 19.51
C LEU A 149 -16.31 9.90 18.54
N TYR A 150 -15.94 10.66 17.52
CA TYR A 150 -16.82 11.17 16.49
C TYR A 150 -16.42 10.59 15.14
N LEU A 151 -17.18 9.62 14.65
CA LEU A 151 -16.91 8.96 13.38
C LEU A 151 -17.53 9.72 12.22
N TYR A 152 -16.71 10.08 11.23
CA TYR A 152 -17.15 10.39 9.90
C TYR A 152 -16.97 9.15 9.01
N PRO A 153 -18.07 8.51 8.55
CA PRO A 153 -17.96 7.32 7.70
C PRO A 153 -17.47 7.71 6.31
N ALA A 154 -16.24 7.34 5.98
CA ALA A 154 -15.62 7.67 4.70
C ALA A 154 -15.40 6.41 3.85
N LEU A 155 -15.45 6.59 2.53
CA LEU A 155 -14.86 5.64 1.60
C LEU A 155 -13.35 5.76 1.74
N VAL A 156 -12.67 4.64 2.02
CA VAL A 156 -11.20 4.61 2.24
C VAL A 156 -10.45 3.84 1.16
N GLN A 157 -11.16 3.40 0.11
CA GLN A 157 -10.61 2.74 -1.08
C GLN A 157 -11.47 3.05 -2.30
N GLY A 158 -10.89 2.89 -3.50
CA GLY A 158 -11.54 3.22 -4.77
C GLY A 158 -11.37 4.69 -5.17
N GLU A 159 -11.81 5.01 -6.37
CA GLU A 159 -11.59 6.30 -7.03
C GLU A 159 -12.13 7.52 -6.25
N TYR A 160 -13.27 7.34 -5.56
CA TYR A 160 -13.90 8.41 -4.79
C TYR A 160 -13.41 8.54 -3.35
N ALA A 161 -12.50 7.68 -2.91
CA ALA A 161 -12.00 7.67 -1.54
C ALA A 161 -11.36 9.00 -1.16
N LYS A 162 -10.52 9.58 -2.03
CA LYS A 162 -9.84 10.85 -1.80
C LYS A 162 -10.81 12.00 -1.46
N TYR A 163 -11.91 12.14 -2.18
CA TYR A 163 -12.93 13.16 -1.93
C TYR A 163 -13.69 12.90 -0.62
N SER A 164 -14.01 11.64 -0.35
CA SER A 164 -14.68 11.24 0.88
C SER A 164 -13.84 11.51 2.12
N ILE A 165 -12.55 11.19 2.06
CA ILE A 165 -11.57 11.43 3.13
C ILE A 165 -11.40 12.95 3.35
N ALA A 166 -11.12 13.72 2.29
CA ALA A 166 -10.94 15.17 2.37
C ALA A 166 -12.18 15.86 2.96
N LYS A 167 -13.37 15.45 2.53
CA LYS A 167 -14.64 15.95 3.09
C LYS A 167 -14.79 15.61 4.58
N GLY A 168 -14.42 14.39 4.97
CA GLY A 168 -14.47 13.96 6.37
C GLY A 168 -13.58 14.81 7.27
N ILE A 169 -12.36 15.10 6.82
CA ILE A 169 -11.43 15.98 7.51
C ILE A 169 -12.05 17.37 7.70
N ALA A 170 -12.55 17.98 6.63
CA ALA A 170 -13.13 19.31 6.67
C ALA A 170 -14.39 19.40 7.56
N VAL A 171 -15.20 18.35 7.61
CA VAL A 171 -16.41 18.29 8.47
C VAL A 171 -16.00 18.21 9.94
N LEU A 172 -15.06 17.34 10.29
CA LEU A 172 -14.64 17.18 11.68
C LEU A 172 -13.83 18.38 12.19
N ASP A 173 -13.06 19.04 11.33
CA ASP A 173 -12.36 20.28 11.66
C ASP A 173 -13.37 21.39 12.06
N LYS A 174 -14.42 21.58 11.26
CA LYS A 174 -15.51 22.52 11.57
C LYS A 174 -16.33 22.13 12.79
N PHE A 175 -16.43 20.83 13.08
CA PHE A 175 -17.16 20.34 14.24
C PHE A 175 -16.43 20.66 15.56
N GLY A 176 -15.14 20.95 15.50
CA GLY A 176 -14.35 21.36 16.67
C GLY A 176 -13.97 20.18 17.57
N VAL A 177 -13.45 19.11 17.00
CA VAL A 177 -12.77 18.03 17.74
C VAL A 177 -11.36 18.47 18.16
N ASP A 178 -10.75 17.81 19.13
CA ASP A 178 -9.42 18.17 19.61
C ASP A 178 -8.30 17.63 18.69
N CYS A 179 -8.55 16.51 18.04
CA CYS A 179 -7.68 15.91 17.03
C CYS A 179 -8.48 15.00 16.08
N ILE A 180 -7.91 14.72 14.92
CA ILE A 180 -8.51 13.83 13.91
C ILE A 180 -7.57 12.67 13.64
N ILE A 181 -8.11 11.46 13.65
CA ILE A 181 -7.44 10.23 13.19
C ILE A 181 -8.01 9.90 11.81
N VAL A 182 -7.14 9.86 10.80
CA VAL A 182 -7.53 9.47 9.44
C VAL A 182 -6.79 8.21 9.07
N GLY A 183 -7.50 7.18 8.66
CA GLY A 183 -6.84 5.94 8.32
C GLY A 183 -7.78 4.82 7.91
N ARG A 184 -7.18 3.67 7.54
CA ARG A 184 -7.88 2.42 7.29
C ARG A 184 -7.13 1.26 7.93
N GLY A 185 -7.77 0.10 8.04
CA GLY A 185 -7.09 -1.16 8.32
C GLY A 185 -6.11 -1.50 7.20
N GLY A 186 -5.24 -2.47 7.40
CA GLY A 186 -4.21 -2.89 6.44
C GLY A 186 -4.72 -3.08 5.00
N GLY A 187 -3.81 -3.13 4.06
CA GLY A 187 -4.09 -3.26 2.63
C GLY A 187 -2.80 -3.12 1.81
N SER A 188 -2.91 -3.31 0.50
CA SER A 188 -1.82 -3.08 -0.43
C SER A 188 -1.48 -1.58 -0.53
N LEU A 189 -0.30 -1.25 -1.06
CA LEU A 189 0.10 0.13 -1.31
C LEU A 189 -0.89 0.86 -2.23
N GLU A 190 -1.45 0.15 -3.19
CA GLU A 190 -2.47 0.65 -4.12
C GLU A 190 -3.75 1.04 -3.39
N ASP A 191 -4.20 0.21 -2.45
CA ASP A 191 -5.35 0.51 -1.59
C ASP A 191 -5.16 1.73 -0.68
N LEU A 192 -3.91 1.99 -0.26
CA LEU A 192 -3.55 3.12 0.58
C LEU A 192 -3.31 4.39 -0.23
N TRP A 193 -3.22 4.28 -1.57
CA TRP A 193 -2.85 5.39 -2.43
C TRP A 193 -3.78 6.60 -2.31
N ALA A 194 -5.07 6.38 -2.05
CA ALA A 194 -6.04 7.46 -1.87
C ALA A 194 -5.64 8.48 -0.79
N PHE A 195 -4.84 8.08 0.20
CA PHE A 195 -4.33 8.97 1.25
C PHE A 195 -3.16 9.85 0.79
N ASN A 196 -2.53 9.52 -0.34
CA ASN A 196 -1.44 10.29 -0.96
C ASN A 196 -1.94 11.20 -2.09
N GLU A 197 -3.23 11.24 -2.35
CA GLU A 197 -3.78 12.11 -3.40
C GLU A 197 -3.80 13.58 -2.94
N PRO A 198 -3.56 14.54 -3.86
CA PRO A 198 -3.48 15.97 -3.56
C PRO A 198 -4.64 16.50 -2.71
N GLU A 199 -5.86 16.05 -3.01
CA GLU A 199 -7.08 16.49 -2.31
C GLU A 199 -7.03 16.17 -0.80
N VAL A 200 -6.43 15.04 -0.44
CA VAL A 200 -6.26 14.64 0.97
C VAL A 200 -5.10 15.40 1.61
N ILE A 201 -3.98 15.55 0.89
CA ILE A 201 -2.81 16.30 1.38
C ILE A 201 -3.21 17.74 1.69
N GLU A 202 -3.93 18.39 0.78
CA GLU A 202 -4.40 19.77 0.94
C GLU A 202 -5.44 19.90 2.09
N ALA A 203 -6.33 18.92 2.22
CA ALA A 203 -7.30 18.91 3.33
C ALA A 203 -6.59 18.77 4.68
N VAL A 204 -5.55 17.93 4.76
CA VAL A 204 -4.72 17.77 5.97
C VAL A 204 -3.96 19.05 6.28
N PHE A 205 -3.31 19.66 5.29
CA PHE A 205 -2.54 20.90 5.48
C PHE A 205 -3.42 22.06 5.93
N SER A 206 -4.61 22.20 5.34
CA SER A 206 -5.58 23.25 5.67
C SER A 206 -6.30 23.01 7.00
N CYS A 207 -6.24 21.77 7.52
CA CYS A 207 -6.92 21.43 8.77
C CYS A 207 -6.27 22.13 9.95
N CYS A 208 -7.08 22.76 10.78
CA CYS A 208 -6.63 23.46 11.99
C CYS A 208 -6.27 22.53 13.14
N LEU A 209 -6.51 21.23 13.02
CA LEU A 209 -6.35 20.23 14.07
C LEU A 209 -5.11 19.35 13.82
N LEU A 210 -4.64 18.69 14.87
CA LEU A 210 -3.60 17.69 14.76
C LEU A 210 -4.14 16.47 14.02
N TYR A 211 -3.35 16.01 13.06
CA TYR A 211 -3.61 14.82 12.28
C TYR A 211 -2.61 13.73 12.61
N THR A 212 -3.08 12.49 12.76
CA THR A 212 -2.24 11.30 12.78
C THR A 212 -2.80 10.24 11.83
N SER A 213 -1.96 9.70 10.97
CA SER A 213 -2.28 8.50 10.19
C SER A 213 -1.54 7.32 10.80
N PRO A 214 -2.24 6.33 11.35
CA PRO A 214 -1.56 5.12 11.82
C PRO A 214 -1.06 4.35 10.61
N SER A 215 0.27 4.39 10.39
CA SER A 215 0.94 3.47 9.50
C SER A 215 1.31 2.19 10.28
N PRO A 216 1.22 0.99 9.69
CA PRO A 216 1.72 -0.23 10.32
C PRO A 216 3.19 -0.13 10.76
N ARG A 217 3.98 0.72 10.11
CA ARG A 217 5.40 0.97 10.46
C ARG A 217 5.59 1.93 11.64
N ASP A 218 4.60 2.73 11.98
CA ASP A 218 4.71 3.68 13.11
C ASP A 218 4.44 3.02 14.46
N THR A 219 3.77 1.87 14.48
CA THR A 219 3.57 1.06 15.69
C THR A 219 4.83 0.36 16.18
N GLU A 220 5.83 0.15 15.30
CA GLU A 220 7.13 -0.44 15.68
C GLU A 220 8.12 0.58 16.25
N ARG A 221 7.95 1.87 16.02
CA ARG A 221 8.84 2.94 16.50
C ARG A 221 8.48 3.51 17.88
N SER A 222 7.36 3.12 18.45
CA SER A 222 6.90 3.60 19.77
C SER A 222 7.03 2.56 20.89
N ARG A 223 7.99 1.64 20.76
CA ARG A 223 8.43 0.72 21.84
C ARG A 223 9.83 1.05 22.28
#